data_9c3fd5d61e74d5c05d38e98911099fc0
#
_entry.id   9c3fd5d61e74d5c05d38e98911099fc0
#
_cell.length_a   1.000
_cell.length_b   1.000
_cell.length_c   1.000
_cell.angle_alpha   90.00
_cell.angle_beta   90.00
_cell.angle_gamma   90.00
#
_symmetry.space_group_name_H-M   'P 1'
#
loop_
_entity.id
_entity.type
_entity.pdbx_description
1 polymer ?
#
loop_
_entity_poly.entity_id
_entity_poly.type
_entity_poly.pdbx_seq_one_letter_code
_entity_poly.pdbx_strand_id
1 'polypeptide(L)'
;MSESTIRRLIGNCELDVRPVDLPEAVKRKPRRKPQPHPEPPVSKTGHLYQDFLSFIQSHDVPVVQMDCVEGTKSDSGAILSLHFTLFHMQLYFALQAHDSGSVVRMLDIIEEALGQELFSVCFPLILTDNGKEFSDIKGMERSVYGGKRTKVFFCEPNRSDQKAQCETNHKLLRRIVPKGTSVDRFMQADMTLATNHINSYVRKSLFEKCPYDLAMDVFPDDFLCSSAWNRSRQRKSFSLPGC
;
A
#
# COMPACT_ATOMS: atom_id res chain seq x y z
N MET A 1 28.39 28.99 22.19
CA MET A 1 27.02 29.17 21.65
C MET A 1 26.41 27.78 21.55
N SER A 2 25.15 27.60 21.96
CA SER A 2 24.51 26.27 21.89
C SER A 2 24.00 25.97 20.47
N GLU A 3 23.87 24.68 20.12
CA GLU A 3 23.34 24.26 18.84
C GLU A 3 21.90 24.81 18.59
N SER A 4 21.09 24.87 19.64
CA SER A 4 19.73 25.44 19.55
C SER A 4 19.76 26.95 19.24
N THR A 5 20.74 27.70 19.77
CA THR A 5 20.90 29.11 19.44
C THR A 5 21.30 29.31 17.99
N ILE A 6 22.22 28.50 17.46
CA ILE A 6 22.66 28.55 16.06
C ILE A 6 21.50 28.24 15.14
N ARG A 7 20.72 27.19 15.41
CA ARG A 7 19.53 26.83 14.61
C ARG A 7 18.47 27.93 14.61
N ARG A 8 18.29 28.64 15.73
CA ARG A 8 17.37 29.79 15.82
C ARG A 8 17.84 30.95 14.95
N LEU A 9 19.13 31.30 14.99
CA LEU A 9 19.73 32.38 14.19
C LEU A 9 19.61 32.05 12.66
N ILE A 10 19.83 30.78 12.28
CA ILE A 10 19.64 30.32 10.90
C ILE A 10 18.14 30.42 10.49
N GLY A 11 17.25 30.01 11.38
CA GLY A 11 15.80 30.10 11.13
C GLY A 11 15.29 31.55 10.96
N ASN A 12 15.90 32.51 11.66
CA ASN A 12 15.62 33.93 11.54
C ASN A 12 16.35 34.62 10.39
N CYS A 13 17.11 33.89 9.58
CA CYS A 13 17.94 34.46 8.50
C CYS A 13 18.99 35.48 8.98
N GLU A 14 19.48 35.35 10.21
CA GLU A 14 20.51 36.18 10.78
C GLU A 14 21.94 35.71 10.40
N LEU A 15 22.04 34.57 9.71
CA LEU A 15 23.29 33.99 9.19
C LEU A 15 23.11 33.70 7.69
N ASP A 16 24.22 33.64 6.94
CA ASP A 16 24.22 33.37 5.48
C ASP A 16 23.79 31.93 5.15
N VAL A 17 23.78 31.03 6.14
CA VAL A 17 23.30 29.64 6.00
C VAL A 17 21.77 29.61 6.06
N ARG A 18 21.14 28.85 5.18
CA ARG A 18 19.69 28.69 5.15
C ARG A 18 19.26 27.38 5.83
N PRO A 19 18.01 27.30 6.36
CA PRO A 19 17.50 26.05 6.93
C PRO A 19 17.54 24.84 5.97
N VAL A 20 17.49 25.07 4.65
CA VAL A 20 17.59 24.03 3.62
C VAL A 20 18.98 23.40 3.52
N ASP A 21 20.02 24.12 3.93
CA ASP A 21 21.41 23.66 3.89
C ASP A 21 21.77 22.79 5.11
N LEU A 22 20.86 22.71 6.09
CA LEU A 22 21.06 21.90 7.28
C LEU A 22 20.53 20.48 7.11
N PRO A 23 21.18 19.48 7.76
CA PRO A 23 20.58 18.15 7.89
C PRO A 23 19.18 18.26 8.48
N GLU A 24 18.25 17.48 7.96
CA GLU A 24 16.85 17.49 8.37
C GLU A 24 16.74 17.29 9.89
N ALA A 25 16.34 18.33 10.61
CA ALA A 25 16.10 18.23 12.04
C ALA A 25 14.82 17.39 12.24
N VAL A 26 15.00 16.12 12.56
CA VAL A 26 13.89 15.25 12.94
C VAL A 26 13.24 15.79 14.21
N LYS A 27 12.18 16.58 14.07
CA LYS A 27 11.33 16.99 15.19
C LYS A 27 10.60 15.76 15.70
N ARG A 28 11.25 14.98 16.56
CA ARG A 28 10.58 13.92 17.30
C ARG A 28 9.60 14.59 18.27
N LYS A 29 8.33 14.62 17.91
CA LYS A 29 7.28 14.87 18.91
C LYS A 29 7.40 13.77 19.96
N PRO A 30 7.42 14.11 21.28
CA PRO A 30 7.39 13.08 22.31
C PRO A 30 6.22 12.14 22.02
N ARG A 31 6.49 10.83 21.97
CA ARG A 31 5.42 9.84 21.79
C ARG A 31 4.44 10.05 22.94
N ARG A 32 3.21 10.42 22.62
CA ARG A 32 2.12 10.31 23.59
C ARG A 32 2.07 8.86 24.05
N LYS A 33 2.00 8.62 25.37
CA LYS A 33 1.75 7.27 25.89
C LYS A 33 0.56 6.70 25.14
N PRO A 34 0.64 5.47 24.64
CA PRO A 34 -0.51 4.84 23.96
C PRO A 34 -1.68 4.90 24.93
N GLN A 35 -2.78 5.53 24.52
CA GLN A 35 -4.03 5.33 25.23
C GLN A 35 -4.46 3.88 24.98
N PRO A 36 -4.95 3.15 25.97
CA PRO A 36 -5.49 1.83 25.74
C PRO A 36 -6.57 1.97 24.66
N HIS A 37 -6.36 1.32 23.53
CA HIS A 37 -7.36 1.28 22.48
C HIS A 37 -8.57 0.54 23.07
N PRO A 38 -9.80 1.05 22.92
CA PRO A 38 -10.98 0.26 23.22
C PRO A 38 -10.88 -1.03 22.40
N GLU A 39 -11.17 -2.16 23.05
CA GLU A 39 -11.16 -3.46 22.36
C GLU A 39 -12.00 -3.38 21.08
N PRO A 40 -11.47 -3.86 19.95
CA PRO A 40 -12.21 -3.81 18.70
C PRO A 40 -13.53 -4.61 18.88
N PRO A 41 -14.66 -4.06 18.40
CA PRO A 41 -15.99 -4.69 18.58
C PRO A 41 -16.13 -6.04 17.86
N VAL A 42 -15.16 -6.43 17.04
CA VAL A 42 -15.14 -7.70 16.31
C VAL A 42 -14.00 -8.56 16.84
N SER A 43 -14.34 -9.78 17.27
CA SER A 43 -13.33 -10.77 17.66
C SER A 43 -12.46 -11.11 16.47
N LYS A 44 -11.15 -10.86 16.60
CA LYS A 44 -10.12 -11.21 15.60
C LYS A 44 -9.51 -12.60 15.86
N THR A 45 -10.22 -13.45 16.59
CA THR A 45 -9.78 -14.83 16.87
C THR A 45 -9.60 -15.59 15.56
N GLY A 46 -8.43 -16.20 15.36
CA GLY A 46 -8.07 -16.89 14.12
C GLY A 46 -7.58 -15.96 12.98
N HIS A 47 -7.41 -14.67 13.27
CA HIS A 47 -6.93 -13.64 12.33
C HIS A 47 -5.75 -12.83 12.87
N LEU A 48 -5.18 -13.25 14.00
CA LEU A 48 -4.04 -12.58 14.63
C LEU A 48 -2.75 -12.86 13.88
N TYR A 49 -1.72 -12.07 14.14
CA TYR A 49 -0.41 -12.25 13.51
C TYR A 49 0.20 -13.62 13.82
N GLN A 50 -0.04 -14.19 14.99
CA GLN A 50 0.40 -15.55 15.32
C GLN A 50 -0.32 -16.62 14.48
N ASP A 51 -1.62 -16.42 14.20
CA ASP A 51 -2.37 -17.27 13.29
C ASP A 51 -1.83 -17.16 11.85
N PHE A 52 -1.44 -15.94 11.42
CA PHE A 52 -0.76 -15.71 10.14
C PHE A 52 0.55 -16.50 10.06
N LEU A 53 1.42 -16.40 11.07
CA LEU A 53 2.70 -17.14 11.08
C LEU A 53 2.49 -18.64 11.01
N SER A 54 1.52 -19.18 11.74
CA SER A 54 1.18 -20.60 11.69
C SER A 54 0.64 -21.01 10.33
N PHE A 55 -0.14 -20.12 9.69
CA PHE A 55 -0.73 -20.38 8.39
C PHE A 55 0.34 -20.44 7.28
N ILE A 56 1.25 -19.47 7.21
CA ILE A 56 2.32 -19.43 6.19
C ILE A 56 3.35 -20.55 6.37
N GLN A 57 3.54 -21.08 7.59
CA GLN A 57 4.40 -22.24 7.82
C GLN A 57 3.81 -23.52 7.22
N SER A 58 2.50 -23.62 7.12
CA SER A 58 1.80 -24.80 6.60
C SER A 58 1.34 -24.65 5.15
N HIS A 59 1.36 -23.43 4.60
CA HIS A 59 0.90 -23.13 3.26
C HIS A 59 1.90 -22.20 2.56
N ASP A 60 2.48 -22.68 1.47
CA ASP A 60 3.36 -21.88 0.62
C ASP A 60 2.51 -21.03 -0.35
N VAL A 61 1.98 -19.95 0.16
CA VAL A 61 1.11 -19.04 -0.60
C VAL A 61 1.65 -17.62 -0.61
N PRO A 62 1.45 -16.86 -1.70
CA PRO A 62 1.85 -15.47 -1.76
C PRO A 62 1.08 -14.61 -0.75
N VAL A 63 1.79 -13.67 -0.14
CA VAL A 63 1.23 -12.71 0.81
C VAL A 63 0.98 -11.40 0.11
N VAL A 64 -0.25 -10.87 0.23
CA VAL A 64 -0.59 -9.50 -0.19
C VAL A 64 -0.71 -8.64 1.07
N GLN A 65 0.08 -7.58 1.16
CA GLN A 65 -0.03 -6.60 2.24
C GLN A 65 -1.00 -5.51 1.81
N MET A 66 -2.01 -5.23 2.64
CA MET A 66 -3.02 -4.21 2.37
C MET A 66 -2.88 -3.07 3.38
N ASP A 67 -3.02 -1.83 2.87
CA ASP A 67 -2.91 -0.61 3.67
C ASP A 67 -3.74 0.52 3.04
N CYS A 68 -4.08 1.55 3.82
CA CYS A 68 -4.69 2.77 3.32
C CYS A 68 -3.74 3.97 3.47
N VAL A 69 -3.64 4.76 2.41
CA VAL A 69 -2.85 5.98 2.41
C VAL A 69 -3.79 7.18 2.50
N GLU A 70 -3.75 7.85 3.65
CA GLU A 70 -4.54 9.07 3.90
C GLU A 70 -3.89 10.30 3.25
N GLY A 71 -4.70 11.27 2.87
CA GLY A 71 -4.30 12.59 2.39
C GLY A 71 -4.31 13.64 3.48
N THR A 72 -5.17 14.65 3.33
CA THR A 72 -5.41 15.70 4.32
C THR A 72 -6.46 15.26 5.34
N LYS A 73 -6.52 15.96 6.48
CA LYS A 73 -7.54 15.67 7.51
C LYS A 73 -8.99 15.97 7.07
N SER A 74 -9.14 16.76 6.01
CA SER A 74 -10.45 17.13 5.44
C SER A 74 -10.94 16.15 4.40
N ASP A 75 -10.07 15.21 3.95
CA ASP A 75 -10.45 14.24 2.93
C ASP A 75 -11.43 13.22 3.51
N SER A 76 -12.40 12.83 2.73
CA SER A 76 -13.33 11.74 3.02
C SER A 76 -12.82 10.40 2.49
N GLY A 77 -12.07 10.41 1.41
CA GLY A 77 -11.50 9.25 0.75
C GLY A 77 -10.13 8.85 1.27
N ALA A 78 -9.62 7.77 0.70
CA ALA A 78 -8.28 7.26 0.93
C ALA A 78 -7.77 6.55 -0.34
N ILE A 79 -6.48 6.23 -0.39
CA ILE A 79 -5.92 5.37 -1.43
C ILE A 79 -5.69 3.99 -0.81
N LEU A 80 -6.44 2.98 -1.26
CA LEU A 80 -6.16 1.58 -0.92
C LEU A 80 -4.94 1.11 -1.68
N SER A 81 -4.02 0.51 -0.98
CA SER A 81 -2.77 -0.04 -1.51
C SER A 81 -2.73 -1.54 -1.28
N LEU A 82 -2.51 -2.31 -2.33
CA LEU A 82 -2.29 -3.75 -2.30
C LEU A 82 -0.86 -4.04 -2.77
N HIS A 83 -0.04 -4.58 -1.89
CA HIS A 83 1.36 -4.89 -2.15
C HIS A 83 1.59 -6.40 -2.21
N PHE A 84 2.01 -6.88 -3.36
CA PHE A 84 2.43 -8.27 -3.57
C PHE A 84 3.88 -8.44 -3.13
N THR A 85 4.10 -9.16 -2.04
CA THR A 85 5.43 -9.28 -1.44
C THR A 85 6.41 -10.06 -2.31
N LEU A 86 5.92 -11.01 -3.11
CA LEU A 86 6.74 -11.91 -3.91
C LEU A 86 7.53 -11.19 -5.03
N PHE A 87 6.92 -10.20 -5.68
CA PHE A 87 7.54 -9.46 -6.80
C PHE A 87 7.49 -7.95 -6.62
N HIS A 88 7.21 -7.49 -5.41
CA HIS A 88 7.20 -6.07 -5.04
C HIS A 88 6.27 -5.19 -5.89
N MET A 89 5.23 -5.79 -6.47
CA MET A 89 4.22 -5.08 -7.25
C MET A 89 3.24 -4.37 -6.33
N GLN A 90 2.80 -3.18 -6.75
CA GLN A 90 1.80 -2.37 -6.04
C GLN A 90 0.59 -2.14 -6.92
N LEU A 91 -0.60 -2.25 -6.34
CA LEU A 91 -1.84 -1.77 -6.94
C LEU A 91 -2.42 -0.67 -6.06
N TYR A 92 -2.92 0.41 -6.66
CA TYR A 92 -3.54 1.52 -5.96
C TYR A 92 -4.96 1.76 -6.44
N PHE A 93 -5.86 1.96 -5.50
CA PHE A 93 -7.28 2.20 -5.78
C PHE A 93 -7.77 3.43 -5.01
N ALA A 94 -8.52 4.30 -5.70
CA ALA A 94 -9.15 5.45 -5.08
C ALA A 94 -10.43 5.02 -4.34
N LEU A 95 -10.45 5.17 -3.02
CA LEU A 95 -11.65 4.97 -2.21
C LEU A 95 -12.37 6.31 -2.03
N GLN A 96 -13.68 6.34 -2.22
CA GLN A 96 -14.50 7.52 -2.02
C GLN A 96 -14.73 7.84 -0.53
N ALA A 97 -14.66 6.83 0.33
CA ALA A 97 -14.73 6.98 1.77
C ALA A 97 -13.68 6.09 2.45
N HIS A 98 -13.10 6.58 3.57
CA HIS A 98 -12.14 5.85 4.38
C HIS A 98 -12.88 5.00 5.43
N ASP A 99 -13.62 4.00 4.96
CA ASP A 99 -14.42 3.09 5.78
C ASP A 99 -14.32 1.63 5.30
N SER A 100 -14.80 0.71 6.13
CA SER A 100 -14.74 -0.73 5.85
C SER A 100 -15.64 -1.13 4.66
N GLY A 101 -16.76 -0.46 4.47
CA GLY A 101 -17.64 -0.72 3.34
C GLY A 101 -16.97 -0.37 2.00
N SER A 102 -16.16 0.68 1.95
CA SER A 102 -15.43 1.08 0.73
C SER A 102 -14.30 0.10 0.39
N VAL A 103 -13.60 -0.42 1.41
CA VAL A 103 -12.60 -1.47 1.22
C VAL A 103 -13.25 -2.76 0.69
N VAL A 104 -14.36 -3.20 1.30
CA VAL A 104 -15.08 -4.41 0.87
C VAL A 104 -15.57 -4.25 -0.58
N ARG A 105 -16.21 -3.11 -0.92
CA ARG A 105 -16.65 -2.84 -2.30
C ARG A 105 -15.50 -2.85 -3.29
N MET A 106 -14.33 -2.32 -2.93
CA MET A 106 -13.18 -2.34 -3.83
C MET A 106 -12.68 -3.78 -4.07
N LEU A 107 -12.63 -4.60 -3.01
CA LEU A 107 -12.30 -6.02 -3.17
C LEU A 107 -13.35 -6.77 -4.01
N ASP A 108 -14.64 -6.41 -3.89
CA ASP A 108 -15.71 -6.97 -4.73
C ASP A 108 -15.48 -6.61 -6.22
N ILE A 109 -15.17 -5.35 -6.53
CA ILE A 109 -14.85 -4.88 -7.89
C ILE A 109 -13.64 -5.63 -8.47
N ILE A 110 -12.60 -5.84 -7.67
CA ILE A 110 -11.40 -6.56 -8.10
C ILE A 110 -11.75 -8.03 -8.38
N GLU A 111 -12.55 -8.66 -7.51
CA GLU A 111 -12.96 -10.05 -7.70
C GLU A 111 -13.86 -10.22 -8.94
N GLU A 112 -14.81 -9.31 -9.15
CA GLU A 112 -15.66 -9.30 -10.34
C GLU A 112 -14.85 -9.17 -11.64
N ALA A 113 -13.81 -8.33 -11.62
CA ALA A 113 -12.94 -8.09 -12.77
C ALA A 113 -12.01 -9.28 -13.08
N LEU A 114 -11.61 -10.05 -12.08
CA LEU A 114 -10.70 -11.20 -12.23
C LEU A 114 -11.46 -12.55 -12.37
N GLY A 115 -12.66 -12.61 -11.80
CA GLY A 115 -13.33 -13.87 -11.51
C GLY A 115 -12.79 -14.53 -10.23
N GLN A 116 -13.60 -15.41 -9.64
CA GLN A 116 -13.33 -16.03 -8.34
C GLN A 116 -12.03 -16.85 -8.33
N GLU A 117 -11.78 -17.63 -9.37
CA GLU A 117 -10.60 -18.51 -9.45
C GLU A 117 -9.31 -17.71 -9.47
N LEU A 118 -9.21 -16.73 -10.38
CA LEU A 118 -8.01 -15.92 -10.51
C LEU A 118 -7.79 -15.02 -9.28
N PHE A 119 -8.88 -14.50 -8.68
CA PHE A 119 -8.79 -13.74 -7.44
C PHE A 119 -8.18 -14.59 -6.32
N SER A 120 -8.68 -15.81 -6.09
CA SER A 120 -8.20 -16.67 -5.01
C SER A 120 -6.75 -17.12 -5.21
N VAL A 121 -6.29 -17.25 -6.46
CA VAL A 121 -4.88 -17.53 -6.77
C VAL A 121 -3.98 -16.31 -6.49
N CYS A 122 -4.44 -15.11 -6.88
CA CYS A 122 -3.64 -13.89 -6.75
C CYS A 122 -3.68 -13.28 -5.35
N PHE A 123 -4.79 -13.47 -4.62
CA PHE A 123 -5.03 -12.92 -3.28
C PHE A 123 -5.39 -14.02 -2.27
N PRO A 124 -4.62 -15.12 -2.17
CA PRO A 124 -4.97 -16.22 -1.27
C PRO A 124 -4.96 -15.78 0.19
N LEU A 125 -4.15 -14.74 0.50
CA LEU A 125 -3.93 -14.25 1.84
C LEU A 125 -3.65 -12.75 1.82
N ILE A 126 -4.35 -12.01 2.68
CA ILE A 126 -4.17 -10.56 2.89
C ILE A 126 -3.73 -10.30 4.32
N LEU A 127 -2.61 -9.58 4.48
CA LEU A 127 -2.12 -9.09 5.76
C LEU A 127 -2.34 -7.58 5.85
N THR A 128 -3.05 -7.12 6.88
CA THR A 128 -3.36 -5.70 7.07
C THR A 128 -3.05 -5.23 8.50
N ASP A 129 -3.17 -3.94 8.76
CA ASP A 129 -3.10 -3.41 10.13
C ASP A 129 -4.47 -3.43 10.83
N ASN A 130 -4.53 -2.75 11.98
CA ASN A 130 -5.74 -2.68 12.79
C ASN A 130 -6.59 -1.43 12.51
N GLY A 131 -6.48 -0.84 11.30
CA GLY A 131 -7.28 0.30 10.90
C GLY A 131 -8.79 0.03 10.96
N LYS A 132 -9.58 1.09 11.16
CA LYS A 132 -11.06 1.00 11.20
C LYS A 132 -11.64 0.52 9.88
N GLU A 133 -11.00 0.90 8.79
CA GLU A 133 -11.33 0.53 7.40
C GLU A 133 -11.19 -0.98 7.14
N PHE A 134 -10.48 -1.71 8.01
CA PHE A 134 -10.32 -3.17 7.92
C PHE A 134 -11.12 -3.92 8.98
N SER A 135 -12.14 -3.29 9.58
CA SER A 135 -12.93 -3.91 10.65
C SER A 135 -13.92 -4.97 10.16
N ASP A 136 -14.35 -4.93 8.90
CA ASP A 136 -15.29 -5.92 8.34
C ASP A 136 -14.56 -7.14 7.75
N ILE A 137 -14.08 -8.01 8.64
CA ILE A 137 -13.36 -9.24 8.26
C ILE A 137 -14.22 -10.13 7.35
N LYS A 138 -15.50 -10.31 7.73
CA LYS A 138 -16.42 -11.18 6.99
C LYS A 138 -16.68 -10.66 5.59
N GLY A 139 -16.85 -9.34 5.44
CA GLY A 139 -17.00 -8.68 4.14
C GLY A 139 -15.76 -8.83 3.28
N MET A 140 -14.57 -8.68 3.85
CA MET A 140 -13.31 -8.84 3.11
C MET A 140 -13.07 -10.31 2.67
N GLU A 141 -13.44 -11.29 3.49
CA GLU A 141 -13.21 -12.71 3.18
C GLU A 141 -14.28 -13.35 2.30
N ARG A 142 -15.50 -12.80 2.26
CA ARG A 142 -16.59 -13.36 1.44
C ARG A 142 -16.34 -13.14 -0.04
N SER A 143 -16.70 -14.11 -0.87
CA SER A 143 -16.76 -13.96 -2.32
C SER A 143 -18.12 -13.41 -2.77
N VAL A 144 -18.12 -12.59 -3.83
CA VAL A 144 -19.37 -12.16 -4.50
C VAL A 144 -20.07 -13.32 -5.18
N TYR A 145 -19.32 -14.38 -5.51
CA TYR A 145 -19.84 -15.61 -6.13
C TYR A 145 -20.25 -16.69 -5.11
N GLY A 146 -20.10 -16.39 -3.83
CA GLY A 146 -20.36 -17.31 -2.72
C GLY A 146 -19.12 -17.99 -2.15
N GLY A 147 -19.16 -18.34 -0.86
CA GLY A 147 -18.01 -18.89 -0.16
C GLY A 147 -16.99 -17.84 0.25
N LYS A 148 -15.71 -18.22 0.27
CA LYS A 148 -14.59 -17.36 0.62
C LYS A 148 -13.69 -17.08 -0.57
N ARG A 149 -13.22 -15.82 -0.70
CA ARG A 149 -12.28 -15.38 -1.73
C ARG A 149 -10.83 -15.31 -1.25
N THR A 150 -10.63 -15.02 0.03
CA THR A 150 -9.30 -14.81 0.63
C THR A 150 -9.34 -15.12 2.11
N LYS A 151 -8.18 -15.13 2.75
CA LYS A 151 -8.04 -15.13 4.21
C LYS A 151 -7.34 -13.86 4.67
N VAL A 152 -7.89 -13.18 5.68
CA VAL A 152 -7.39 -11.90 6.18
C VAL A 152 -6.72 -12.10 7.53
N PHE A 153 -5.54 -11.51 7.71
CA PHE A 153 -4.82 -11.48 8.98
C PHE A 153 -4.41 -10.05 9.34
N PHE A 154 -4.20 -9.83 10.64
CA PHE A 154 -3.86 -8.52 11.18
C PHE A 154 -2.46 -8.51 11.80
N CYS A 155 -1.71 -7.45 11.51
CA CYS A 155 -0.47 -7.17 12.21
C CYS A 155 -0.74 -6.87 13.69
N GLU A 156 0.27 -7.07 14.53
CA GLU A 156 0.24 -6.61 15.91
C GLU A 156 0.18 -5.08 15.97
N PRO A 157 -0.51 -4.51 16.97
CA PRO A 157 -0.55 -3.05 17.12
C PRO A 157 0.84 -2.44 17.27
N ASN A 158 1.09 -1.34 16.56
CA ASN A 158 2.36 -0.61 16.56
C ASN A 158 3.58 -1.39 16.04
N ARG A 159 3.38 -2.45 15.27
CA ARG A 159 4.43 -3.27 14.64
C ARG A 159 4.49 -3.01 13.14
N SER A 160 4.96 -1.82 12.76
CA SER A 160 5.11 -1.45 11.35
C SER A 160 6.16 -2.29 10.61
N ASP A 161 7.11 -2.89 11.37
CA ASP A 161 8.09 -3.82 10.84
C ASP A 161 7.46 -5.06 10.16
N GLN A 162 6.28 -5.48 10.58
CA GLN A 162 5.54 -6.60 9.98
C GLN A 162 5.00 -6.31 8.57
N LYS A 163 4.93 -5.02 8.17
CA LYS A 163 4.58 -4.54 6.81
C LYS A 163 5.67 -3.66 6.18
N ALA A 164 6.93 -3.88 6.51
CA ALA A 164 8.05 -3.04 6.08
C ALA A 164 8.15 -2.86 4.55
N GLN A 165 7.77 -3.87 3.78
CA GLN A 165 7.79 -3.80 2.30
C GLN A 165 6.71 -2.84 1.77
N CYS A 166 5.50 -2.88 2.32
CA CYS A 166 4.43 -1.95 1.99
C CYS A 166 4.85 -0.51 2.30
N GLU A 167 5.41 -0.25 3.49
CA GLU A 167 5.90 1.08 3.87
C GLU A 167 6.99 1.60 2.94
N THR A 168 7.90 0.74 2.50
CA THR A 168 8.96 1.13 1.55
C THR A 168 8.36 1.57 0.21
N ASN A 169 7.34 0.88 -0.27
CA ASN A 169 6.66 1.24 -1.51
C ASN A 169 5.79 2.49 -1.37
N HIS A 170 5.24 2.77 -0.19
CA HIS A 170 4.56 4.04 0.08
C HIS A 170 5.47 5.26 -0.14
N LYS A 171 6.80 5.14 0.05
CA LYS A 171 7.76 6.19 -0.30
C LYS A 171 7.76 6.51 -1.79
N LEU A 172 7.53 5.53 -2.65
CA LEU A 172 7.41 5.75 -4.10
C LEU A 172 6.09 6.46 -4.44
N LEU A 173 4.98 6.02 -3.83
CA LEU A 173 3.69 6.72 -4.00
C LEU A 173 3.79 8.18 -3.51
N ARG A 174 4.49 8.43 -2.40
CA ARG A 174 4.65 9.78 -1.83
C ARG A 174 5.50 10.72 -2.70
N ARG A 175 6.24 10.21 -3.70
CA ARG A 175 6.87 11.04 -4.74
C ARG A 175 5.85 11.56 -5.77
N ILE A 176 4.76 10.81 -5.98
CA ILE A 176 3.67 11.18 -6.91
C ILE A 176 2.57 11.95 -6.16
N VAL A 177 2.20 11.47 -4.97
CA VAL A 177 1.20 12.06 -4.08
C VAL A 177 1.90 12.49 -2.78
N PRO A 178 2.46 13.72 -2.71
CA PRO A 178 3.16 14.20 -1.52
C PRO A 178 2.25 14.22 -0.27
N LYS A 179 2.88 14.15 0.92
CA LYS A 179 2.17 14.24 2.19
C LYS A 179 1.46 15.60 2.30
N GLY A 180 0.19 15.58 2.72
CA GLY A 180 -0.63 16.81 2.81
C GLY A 180 -1.33 17.18 1.50
N THR A 181 -1.18 16.39 0.45
CA THR A 181 -2.01 16.52 -0.77
C THR A 181 -3.36 15.87 -0.51
N SER A 182 -4.45 16.53 -0.90
CA SER A 182 -5.80 15.94 -0.84
C SER A 182 -5.89 14.74 -1.78
N VAL A 183 -6.38 13.60 -1.26
CA VAL A 183 -6.59 12.38 -2.04
C VAL A 183 -7.96 12.36 -2.72
N ASP A 184 -8.93 13.15 -2.25
CA ASP A 184 -10.28 13.24 -2.82
C ASP A 184 -10.30 13.75 -4.26
N ARG A 185 -9.25 14.43 -4.69
CA ARG A 185 -9.11 14.93 -6.06
C ARG A 185 -8.67 13.88 -7.08
N PHE A 186 -8.20 12.72 -6.62
CA PHE A 186 -7.72 11.67 -7.52
C PHE A 186 -8.83 10.68 -7.86
N MET A 187 -8.91 10.37 -9.14
CA MET A 187 -9.80 9.35 -9.68
C MET A 187 -9.06 8.02 -9.85
N GLN A 188 -9.79 6.93 -10.11
CA GLN A 188 -9.17 5.62 -10.36
C GLN A 188 -8.17 5.65 -11.53
N ALA A 189 -8.41 6.48 -12.55
CA ALA A 189 -7.47 6.64 -13.67
C ALA A 189 -6.09 7.16 -13.22
N ASP A 190 -6.04 8.08 -12.25
CA ASP A 190 -4.81 8.61 -11.69
C ASP A 190 -4.07 7.54 -10.89
N MET A 191 -4.81 6.71 -10.13
CA MET A 191 -4.26 5.59 -9.37
C MET A 191 -3.72 4.50 -10.29
N THR A 192 -4.40 4.24 -11.41
CA THR A 192 -3.92 3.34 -12.46
C THR A 192 -2.61 3.84 -13.09
N LEU A 193 -2.52 5.14 -13.36
CA LEU A 193 -1.30 5.75 -13.87
C LEU A 193 -0.14 5.64 -12.85
N ALA A 194 -0.40 5.92 -11.58
CA ALA A 194 0.58 5.78 -10.49
C ALA A 194 1.03 4.31 -10.34
N THR A 195 0.10 3.36 -10.38
CA THR A 195 0.35 1.92 -10.37
C THR A 195 1.30 1.53 -11.51
N ASN A 196 0.97 1.93 -12.74
CA ASN A 196 1.77 1.61 -13.92
C ASN A 196 3.17 2.22 -13.84
N HIS A 197 3.28 3.47 -13.41
CA HIS A 197 4.56 4.16 -13.28
C HIS A 197 5.47 3.47 -12.24
N ILE A 198 4.94 3.16 -11.05
CA ILE A 198 5.70 2.54 -9.96
C ILE A 198 6.13 1.10 -10.31
N ASN A 199 5.27 0.35 -10.99
CA ASN A 199 5.56 -1.05 -11.33
C ASN A 199 6.42 -1.19 -12.60
N SER A 200 6.54 -0.16 -13.42
CA SER A 200 7.46 -0.12 -14.56
C SER A 200 8.86 0.41 -14.19
N TYR A 201 9.05 0.89 -12.96
CA TYR A 201 10.32 1.43 -12.52
C TYR A 201 11.33 0.30 -12.23
N VAL A 202 12.43 0.29 -12.98
CA VAL A 202 13.53 -0.67 -12.82
C VAL A 202 14.24 -0.44 -11.48
N ARG A 203 14.46 -1.49 -10.71
CA ARG A 203 15.04 -1.42 -9.36
C ARG A 203 16.29 -2.29 -9.26
N LYS A 204 17.38 -1.71 -8.77
CA LYS A 204 18.62 -2.45 -8.47
C LYS A 204 18.39 -3.61 -7.51
N SER A 205 17.50 -3.41 -6.52
CA SER A 205 17.12 -4.47 -5.57
C SER A 205 16.36 -5.64 -6.20
N LEU A 206 15.89 -5.51 -7.44
CA LEU A 206 15.22 -6.55 -8.22
C LEU A 206 16.08 -7.01 -9.41
N PHE A 207 17.40 -6.96 -9.27
CA PHE A 207 18.36 -7.39 -10.31
C PHE A 207 18.13 -6.68 -11.65
N GLU A 208 17.96 -5.34 -11.61
CA GLU A 208 17.70 -4.49 -12.78
C GLU A 208 16.39 -4.85 -13.52
N LYS A 209 15.44 -5.50 -12.83
CA LYS A 209 14.08 -5.74 -13.32
C LYS A 209 13.08 -4.77 -12.70
N CYS A 210 11.94 -4.61 -13.34
CA CYS A 210 10.80 -3.92 -12.74
C CYS A 210 9.80 -4.93 -12.15
N PRO A 211 8.90 -4.52 -11.22
CA PRO A 211 7.87 -5.40 -10.66
C PRO A 211 7.00 -6.09 -11.71
N TYR A 212 6.69 -5.43 -12.82
CA TYR A 212 5.94 -6.05 -13.91
C TYR A 212 6.69 -7.20 -14.59
N ASP A 213 8.02 -7.08 -14.75
CA ASP A 213 8.82 -8.16 -15.35
C ASP A 213 8.75 -9.43 -14.50
N LEU A 214 8.82 -9.26 -13.16
CA LEU A 214 8.72 -10.39 -12.23
C LEU A 214 7.29 -10.95 -12.16
N ALA A 215 6.28 -10.11 -12.23
CA ALA A 215 4.89 -10.52 -12.19
C ALA A 215 4.47 -11.30 -13.45
N MET A 216 5.06 -10.98 -14.61
CA MET A 216 4.81 -11.71 -15.86
C MET A 216 5.26 -13.17 -15.82
N ASP A 217 6.28 -13.48 -15.00
CA ASP A 217 6.77 -14.85 -14.85
C ASP A 217 5.84 -15.72 -13.98
N VAL A 218 4.94 -15.10 -13.20
CA VAL A 218 4.12 -15.78 -12.17
C VAL A 218 2.62 -15.69 -12.46
N PHE A 219 2.15 -14.53 -12.92
CA PHE A 219 0.73 -14.29 -13.14
C PHE A 219 0.31 -14.48 -14.60
N PRO A 220 -0.91 -15.00 -14.83
CA PRO A 220 -1.50 -15.03 -16.15
C PRO A 220 -1.61 -13.63 -16.76
N ASP A 221 -1.57 -13.55 -18.11
CA ASP A 221 -1.73 -12.29 -18.84
C ASP A 221 -3.06 -11.58 -18.49
N ASP A 222 -4.11 -12.34 -18.22
CA ASP A 222 -5.43 -11.82 -17.82
C ASP A 222 -5.36 -11.03 -16.51
N PHE A 223 -4.54 -11.45 -15.55
CA PHE A 223 -4.31 -10.67 -14.33
C PHE A 223 -3.67 -9.32 -14.64
N LEU A 224 -2.60 -9.31 -15.44
CA LEU A 224 -1.86 -8.08 -15.77
C LEU A 224 -2.65 -7.14 -16.69
N CYS A 225 -3.59 -7.66 -17.46
CA CYS A 225 -4.44 -6.92 -18.40
C CYS A 225 -5.83 -6.60 -17.83
N SER A 226 -6.10 -6.93 -16.55
CA SER A 226 -7.41 -6.72 -15.95
C SER A 226 -7.88 -5.27 -16.05
N SER A 227 -9.17 -5.10 -16.34
CA SER A 227 -9.83 -3.79 -16.36
C SER A 227 -9.82 -3.06 -15.02
N ALA A 228 -9.62 -3.77 -13.90
CA ALA A 228 -9.55 -3.19 -12.56
C ALA A 228 -8.36 -2.23 -12.40
N TRP A 229 -7.26 -2.48 -13.13
CA TRP A 229 -6.05 -1.63 -13.09
C TRP A 229 -5.36 -1.47 -14.44
N ASN A 230 -6.03 -1.72 -15.52
CA ASN A 230 -5.67 -1.63 -16.94
C ASN A 230 -4.23 -1.16 -17.23
N ARG A 231 -3.38 -2.12 -17.62
CA ARG A 231 -2.07 -1.83 -18.19
C ARG A 231 -2.28 -1.22 -19.57
N SER A 232 -2.27 0.11 -19.69
CA SER A 232 -2.12 0.73 -21.00
C SER A 232 -0.80 0.23 -21.59
N ARG A 233 -0.88 -0.56 -22.67
CA ARG A 233 0.28 -1.04 -23.43
C ARG A 233 1.03 0.15 -24.03
N GLN A 234 1.80 0.87 -23.24
CA GLN A 234 2.90 1.65 -23.74
C GLN A 234 4.19 0.82 -23.65
N ARG A 235 4.24 -0.28 -24.41
CA ARG A 235 5.53 -0.68 -24.96
C ARG A 235 5.92 0.41 -25.96
N LYS A 236 6.56 1.46 -25.50
CA LYS A 236 7.50 2.17 -26.36
C LYS A 236 8.63 1.17 -26.62
N SER A 237 8.62 0.59 -27.81
CA SER A 237 9.80 -0.02 -28.39
C SER A 237 10.90 1.04 -28.35
N PHE A 238 11.78 0.96 -27.35
CA PHE A 238 13.07 1.56 -27.43
C PHE A 238 13.87 0.72 -28.44
N SER A 239 13.68 0.99 -29.71
CA SER A 239 14.69 0.69 -30.71
C SER A 239 15.84 1.65 -30.41
N LEU A 240 16.93 1.13 -29.87
CA LEU A 240 18.21 1.82 -29.87
C LEU A 240 18.51 2.18 -31.32
N PRO A 241 18.84 3.46 -31.63
CA PRO A 241 19.38 3.77 -32.95
C PRO A 241 20.70 3.01 -33.09
N GLY A 242 20.83 2.31 -34.20
CA GLY A 242 21.97 1.45 -34.50
C GLY A 242 23.31 2.18 -34.43
N CYS A 243 24.30 1.45 -33.92
CA CYS A 243 25.69 1.59 -34.35
C CYS A 243 25.88 0.84 -35.64
#